data_f40859c33431d9c8fd0b74126449e5e1
#
_entry.id   f40859c33431d9c8fd0b74126449e5e1
#
_cell.length_a   1.000
_cell.length_b   1.000
_cell.length_c   1.000
_cell.angle_alpha   90.00
_cell.angle_beta   90.00
_cell.angle_gamma   90.00
#
_symmetry.space_group_name_H-M   'P 1'
#
loop_
_entity.id
_entity.type
_entity.pdbx_description
1 polymer ?
#
loop_
_entity_poly.entity_id
_entity_poly.type
_entity_poly.pdbx_seq_one_letter_code
_entity_poly.pdbx_strand_id
1 'polypeptide(L)'
;TAGLHFTPRVLDALQEKGINLEELTLHVGAGTFKPVKSEEIEGHEMHTEYISVNRSTIKKLIDHDGCAIAVGTTSVRTLESLYHIGVTLAENPYATEEELRVKQWQPYEKYDQIPPVVALQKILGYLDRNGLETLHTSTQIIIAPGYNYKIVKAMVTNFHQPQSTLLLLVSAFVKGNWRTIYDYALAHDFRFL
;
A
#
# COMPACT_ATOMS: atom_id res chain seq x y z
N THR A 1 6.81 -7.91 -9.29
CA THR A 1 7.44 -9.26 -9.31
C THR A 1 6.64 -10.29 -8.53
N ALA A 2 6.03 -9.97 -7.37
CA ALA A 2 5.18 -10.94 -6.63
C ALA A 2 4.02 -11.47 -7.49
N GLY A 3 3.44 -10.64 -8.34
CA GLY A 3 2.37 -11.03 -9.27
C GLY A 3 2.77 -12.10 -10.27
N LEU A 4 4.05 -12.28 -10.58
CA LEU A 4 4.53 -13.30 -11.52
C LEU A 4 4.31 -14.73 -11.02
N HIS A 5 4.09 -14.92 -9.71
CA HIS A 5 3.75 -16.22 -9.13
C HIS A 5 2.27 -16.61 -9.34
N PHE A 6 1.43 -15.66 -9.77
CA PHE A 6 0.01 -15.87 -10.03
C PHE A 6 -0.18 -16.36 -11.48
N THR A 7 0.00 -17.65 -11.67
CA THR A 7 -0.24 -18.32 -12.97
C THR A 7 -1.74 -18.35 -13.28
N PRO A 8 -2.15 -18.55 -14.54
CA PRO A 8 -3.57 -18.71 -14.90
C PRO A 8 -4.28 -19.73 -14.01
N ARG A 9 -3.67 -20.88 -13.74
CA ARG A 9 -4.22 -21.91 -12.85
C ARG A 9 -4.50 -21.41 -11.44
N VAL A 10 -3.62 -20.55 -10.89
CA VAL A 10 -3.81 -19.95 -9.55
C VAL A 10 -4.95 -18.94 -9.60
N LEU A 11 -5.03 -18.11 -10.64
CA LEU A 11 -6.09 -17.13 -10.81
C LEU A 11 -7.47 -17.81 -10.96
N ASP A 12 -7.55 -18.86 -11.76
CA ASP A 12 -8.77 -19.67 -11.94
C ASP A 12 -9.21 -20.28 -10.59
N ALA A 13 -8.27 -20.87 -9.83
CA ALA A 13 -8.57 -21.46 -8.52
C ALA A 13 -9.03 -20.41 -7.48
N LEU A 14 -8.55 -19.17 -7.55
CA LEU A 14 -9.03 -18.07 -6.70
C LEU A 14 -10.46 -17.68 -7.08
N GLN A 15 -10.75 -17.58 -8.38
CA GLN A 15 -12.07 -17.27 -8.88
C GLN A 15 -13.10 -18.35 -8.52
N GLU A 16 -12.75 -19.63 -8.66
CA GLU A 16 -13.59 -20.77 -8.23
C GLU A 16 -13.95 -20.73 -6.75
N LYS A 17 -13.04 -20.17 -5.91
CA LYS A 17 -13.28 -19.94 -4.49
C LYS A 17 -14.05 -18.65 -4.17
N GLY A 18 -14.50 -17.90 -5.19
CA GLY A 18 -15.21 -16.65 -5.02
C GLY A 18 -14.35 -15.50 -4.52
N ILE A 19 -13.01 -15.57 -4.69
CA ILE A 19 -12.09 -14.50 -4.32
C ILE A 19 -12.09 -13.46 -5.44
N ASN A 20 -12.47 -12.23 -5.11
CA ASN A 20 -12.47 -11.13 -6.06
C ASN A 20 -11.05 -10.62 -6.30
N LEU A 21 -10.70 -10.46 -7.56
CA LEU A 21 -9.42 -9.91 -8.00
C LEU A 21 -9.63 -8.48 -8.48
N GLU A 22 -8.77 -7.56 -8.01
CA GLU A 22 -8.78 -6.15 -8.38
C GLU A 22 -7.38 -5.69 -8.78
N GLU A 23 -7.33 -4.75 -9.70
CA GLU A 23 -6.10 -4.16 -10.17
C GLU A 23 -5.94 -2.73 -9.67
N LEU A 24 -4.71 -2.41 -9.26
CA LEU A 24 -4.27 -1.08 -8.91
C LEU A 24 -3.09 -0.69 -9.80
N THR A 25 -2.99 0.58 -10.14
CA THR A 25 -1.84 1.08 -10.88
C THR A 25 -0.98 1.98 -10.00
N LEU A 26 0.29 1.64 -9.88
CA LEU A 26 1.32 2.47 -9.31
C LEU A 26 2.45 2.62 -10.34
N HIS A 27 2.71 3.85 -10.77
CA HIS A 27 3.82 4.14 -11.67
C HIS A 27 5.11 4.28 -10.87
N VAL A 28 5.93 3.24 -10.92
CA VAL A 28 7.19 3.13 -10.17
C VAL A 28 8.32 3.77 -10.96
N GLY A 29 8.97 4.77 -10.38
CA GLY A 29 10.16 5.38 -10.97
C GLY A 29 11.40 4.50 -10.83
N ALA A 30 12.39 4.69 -11.69
CA ALA A 30 13.67 3.94 -11.69
C ALA A 30 14.47 4.05 -10.37
N GLY A 31 14.10 4.97 -9.49
CA GLY A 31 14.73 5.17 -8.18
C GLY A 31 14.21 4.33 -7.03
N THR A 32 13.08 3.62 -7.19
CA THR A 32 12.34 2.95 -6.10
C THR A 32 13.14 1.81 -5.44
N PHE A 33 14.11 1.24 -6.13
CA PHE A 33 14.92 0.11 -5.66
C PHE A 33 16.30 0.50 -5.14
N LYS A 34 16.53 1.79 -4.85
CA LYS A 34 17.81 2.20 -4.27
C LYS A 34 17.92 1.71 -2.83
N PRO A 35 19.05 1.11 -2.43
CA PRO A 35 19.26 0.72 -1.04
C PRO A 35 19.26 1.95 -0.14
N VAL A 36 18.80 1.77 1.09
CA VAL A 36 18.90 2.78 2.15
C VAL A 36 20.38 3.03 2.41
N LYS A 37 20.85 4.23 2.11
CA LYS A 37 22.26 4.63 2.29
C LYS A 37 22.52 5.34 3.62
N SER A 38 21.47 5.76 4.30
CA SER A 38 21.55 6.43 5.61
C SER A 38 21.55 5.41 6.74
N GLU A 39 22.32 5.65 7.77
CA GLU A 39 22.29 4.86 9.02
C GLU A 39 20.95 5.03 9.76
N GLU A 40 20.26 6.15 9.53
CA GLU A 40 18.95 6.49 10.10
C GLU A 40 17.88 6.54 8.99
N ILE A 41 16.70 6.02 9.29
CA ILE A 41 15.55 5.96 8.34
C ILE A 41 15.09 7.37 7.98
N GLU A 42 15.19 8.33 8.90
CA GLU A 42 14.79 9.72 8.71
C GLU A 42 15.57 10.41 7.56
N GLY A 43 16.83 10.01 7.36
CA GLY A 43 17.67 10.53 6.28
C GLY A 43 17.40 9.94 4.89
N HIS A 44 16.52 8.93 4.79
CA HIS A 44 16.17 8.33 3.51
C HIS A 44 15.00 9.07 2.86
N GLU A 45 15.20 9.59 1.66
CA GLU A 45 14.14 10.23 0.88
C GLU A 45 13.44 9.21 -0.02
N MET A 46 12.14 9.03 0.20
CA MET A 46 11.30 8.17 -0.64
C MET A 46 10.97 8.88 -1.96
N HIS A 47 11.08 8.13 -3.06
CA HIS A 47 10.65 8.63 -4.36
C HIS A 47 9.14 8.82 -4.43
N THR A 48 8.73 9.84 -5.18
CA THR A 48 7.32 10.04 -5.52
C THR A 48 6.89 9.00 -6.54
N GLU A 49 5.80 8.30 -6.24
CA GLU A 49 5.16 7.34 -7.13
C GLU A 49 3.72 7.79 -7.40
N TYR A 50 3.27 7.67 -8.65
CA TYR A 50 1.94 8.08 -9.05
C TYR A 50 0.95 6.93 -8.92
N ILE A 51 -0.18 7.22 -8.28
CA ILE A 51 -1.28 6.28 -8.01
C ILE A 51 -2.40 6.54 -9.00
N SER A 52 -2.94 5.46 -9.57
CA SER A 52 -4.17 5.48 -10.33
C SER A 52 -5.09 4.36 -9.84
N VAL A 53 -6.24 4.71 -9.27
CA VAL A 53 -7.20 3.75 -8.71
C VAL A 53 -8.61 4.08 -9.18
N ASN A 54 -9.28 3.11 -9.79
CA ASN A 54 -10.62 3.26 -10.29
C ASN A 54 -11.64 3.41 -9.15
N ARG A 55 -12.67 4.21 -9.39
CA ARG A 55 -13.82 4.39 -8.50
C ARG A 55 -14.47 3.05 -8.11
N SER A 56 -14.60 2.14 -9.07
CA SER A 56 -15.15 0.80 -8.85
C SER A 56 -14.34 -0.03 -7.86
N THR A 57 -13.00 0.05 -7.92
CA THR A 57 -12.11 -0.65 -6.98
C THR A 57 -12.24 -0.09 -5.56
N ILE A 58 -12.35 1.24 -5.41
CA ILE A 58 -12.59 1.88 -4.10
C ILE A 58 -13.93 1.43 -3.53
N LYS A 59 -14.98 1.36 -4.36
CA LYS A 59 -16.29 0.86 -3.95
C LYS A 59 -16.23 -0.59 -3.45
N LYS A 60 -15.54 -1.47 -4.18
CA LYS A 60 -15.35 -2.87 -3.76
C LYS A 60 -14.55 -2.99 -2.46
N LEU A 61 -13.56 -2.12 -2.21
CA LEU A 61 -12.89 -2.07 -0.91
C LEU A 61 -13.87 -1.73 0.21
N ILE A 62 -14.77 -0.79 0.00
CA ILE A 62 -15.82 -0.45 0.97
C ILE A 62 -16.75 -1.64 1.22
N ASP A 63 -17.17 -2.33 0.16
CA ASP A 63 -18.06 -3.50 0.24
C ASP A 63 -17.39 -4.68 0.98
N HIS A 64 -16.06 -4.63 1.17
CA HIS A 64 -15.24 -5.59 1.93
C HIS A 64 -14.69 -4.98 3.24
N ASP A 65 -15.45 -4.10 3.88
CA ASP A 65 -15.09 -3.46 5.16
C ASP A 65 -13.74 -2.73 5.15
N GLY A 66 -13.31 -2.22 4.00
CA GLY A 66 -12.03 -1.56 3.84
C GLY A 66 -10.82 -2.50 4.00
N CYS A 67 -11.01 -3.78 3.73
CA CYS A 67 -9.97 -4.81 3.92
C CYS A 67 -9.54 -5.40 2.58
N ALA A 68 -8.23 -5.62 2.43
CA ALA A 68 -7.65 -6.24 1.24
C ALA A 68 -6.47 -7.15 1.55
N ILE A 69 -6.27 -8.14 0.67
CA ILE A 69 -5.02 -8.90 0.57
C ILE A 69 -4.21 -8.28 -0.57
N ALA A 70 -3.04 -7.74 -0.26
CA ALA A 70 -2.20 -7.09 -1.25
C ALA A 70 -1.21 -8.08 -1.89
N VAL A 71 -1.08 -8.02 -3.21
CA VAL A 71 -0.05 -8.74 -3.96
C VAL A 71 1.00 -7.76 -4.43
N GLY A 72 2.20 -7.84 -3.84
CA GLY A 72 3.32 -6.93 -4.06
C GLY A 72 3.31 -5.71 -3.12
N THR A 73 4.50 -5.25 -2.78
CA THR A 73 4.70 -4.08 -1.90
C THR A 73 4.21 -2.78 -2.51
N THR A 74 4.17 -2.67 -3.84
CA THR A 74 3.55 -1.56 -4.57
C THR A 74 2.06 -1.45 -4.29
N SER A 75 1.34 -2.60 -4.32
CA SER A 75 -0.09 -2.65 -3.96
C SER A 75 -0.31 -2.28 -2.49
N VAL A 76 0.56 -2.75 -1.59
CA VAL A 76 0.51 -2.37 -0.17
C VAL A 76 0.60 -0.87 -0.01
N ARG A 77 1.60 -0.23 -0.62
CA ARG A 77 1.80 1.22 -0.52
C ARG A 77 0.62 2.01 -1.10
N THR A 78 0.06 1.55 -2.22
CA THR A 78 -1.11 2.18 -2.82
C THR A 78 -2.32 2.08 -1.88
N LEU A 79 -2.65 0.89 -1.40
CA LEU A 79 -3.80 0.67 -0.52
C LEU A 79 -3.71 1.48 0.78
N GLU A 80 -2.56 1.46 1.45
CA GLU A 80 -2.36 2.23 2.67
C GLU A 80 -2.42 3.75 2.39
N SER A 81 -1.92 4.20 1.22
CA SER A 81 -2.05 5.60 0.80
C SER A 81 -3.49 6.03 0.63
N LEU A 82 -4.39 5.16 0.14
CA LEU A 82 -5.82 5.49 0.04
C LEU A 82 -6.41 5.88 1.41
N TYR A 83 -6.01 5.19 2.48
CA TYR A 83 -6.45 5.57 3.82
C TYR A 83 -6.06 7.02 4.17
N HIS A 84 -4.79 7.38 3.96
CA HIS A 84 -4.29 8.72 4.28
C HIS A 84 -4.89 9.80 3.40
N ILE A 85 -5.16 9.51 2.12
CA ILE A 85 -5.91 10.40 1.22
C ILE A 85 -7.32 10.65 1.77
N GLY A 86 -7.99 9.59 2.22
CA GLY A 86 -9.31 9.69 2.84
C GLY A 86 -9.31 10.51 4.13
N VAL A 87 -8.26 10.41 4.95
CA VAL A 87 -8.07 11.26 6.15
C VAL A 87 -7.93 12.73 5.74
N THR A 88 -7.08 13.04 4.75
CA THR A 88 -6.94 14.40 4.21
C THR A 88 -8.28 14.96 3.76
N LEU A 89 -9.11 14.15 3.06
CA LEU A 89 -10.43 14.56 2.60
C LEU A 89 -11.46 14.66 3.73
N ALA A 90 -11.26 13.96 4.84
CA ALA A 90 -12.11 14.12 6.03
C ALA A 90 -11.86 15.46 6.72
N GLU A 91 -10.60 15.92 6.75
CA GLU A 91 -10.21 17.21 7.31
C GLU A 91 -10.54 18.37 6.36
N ASN A 92 -10.25 18.20 5.05
CA ASN A 92 -10.56 19.18 4.01
C ASN A 92 -11.29 18.52 2.83
N PRO A 93 -12.63 18.51 2.81
CA PRO A 93 -13.42 17.91 1.72
C PRO A 93 -13.17 18.54 0.34
N TYR A 94 -12.63 19.74 0.27
CA TYR A 94 -12.35 20.49 -0.95
C TYR A 94 -10.86 20.51 -1.30
N ALA A 95 -10.07 19.59 -0.71
CA ALA A 95 -8.67 19.46 -1.03
C ALA A 95 -8.43 19.30 -2.53
N THR A 96 -7.42 19.99 -3.03
CA THR A 96 -6.97 19.89 -4.41
C THR A 96 -6.22 18.58 -4.66
N GLU A 97 -6.05 18.18 -5.92
CA GLU A 97 -5.28 16.97 -6.28
C GLU A 97 -3.86 17.00 -5.68
N GLU A 98 -3.21 18.18 -5.64
CA GLU A 98 -1.88 18.33 -5.05
C GLU A 98 -1.89 18.10 -3.52
N GLU A 99 -2.94 18.56 -2.83
CA GLU A 99 -3.11 18.35 -1.38
C GLU A 99 -3.42 16.90 -1.02
N LEU A 100 -3.91 16.09 -1.97
CA LEU A 100 -4.13 14.64 -1.78
C LEU A 100 -2.85 13.81 -1.84
N ARG A 101 -1.72 14.41 -2.19
CA ARG A 101 -0.43 13.74 -2.18
C ARG A 101 -0.08 13.25 -0.78
N VAL A 102 0.23 11.96 -0.67
CA VAL A 102 0.65 11.38 0.61
C VAL A 102 2.14 11.65 0.83
N LYS A 103 2.46 12.44 1.85
CA LYS A 103 3.84 12.75 2.22
C LYS A 103 4.50 11.56 2.91
N GLN A 104 5.83 11.51 2.87
CA GLN A 104 6.61 10.37 3.40
C GLN A 104 6.28 10.04 4.86
N TRP A 105 6.22 11.03 5.74
CA TRP A 105 6.04 10.86 7.18
C TRP A 105 4.60 11.13 7.66
N GLN A 106 3.69 11.48 6.76
CA GLN A 106 2.29 11.74 7.09
C GLN A 106 1.64 10.63 7.93
N PRO A 107 1.93 9.32 7.73
CA PRO A 107 1.35 8.25 8.55
C PRO A 107 1.69 8.32 10.04
N TYR A 108 2.72 9.06 10.41
CA TYR A 108 3.24 9.17 11.78
C TYR A 108 2.90 10.52 12.43
N GLU A 109 2.26 11.42 11.69
CA GLU A 109 1.71 12.66 12.22
C GLU A 109 0.46 12.36 13.08
N LYS A 110 0.20 13.24 14.04
CA LYS A 110 -1.00 13.12 14.87
C LYS A 110 -2.21 13.66 14.10
N TYR A 111 -3.20 12.82 13.90
CA TYR A 111 -4.50 13.19 13.37
C TYR A 111 -5.58 12.28 13.96
N ASP A 112 -6.85 12.69 13.85
CA ASP A 112 -7.97 11.87 14.31
C ASP A 112 -8.07 10.59 13.48
N GLN A 113 -8.08 9.45 14.17
CA GLN A 113 -8.23 8.16 13.51
C GLN A 113 -9.68 7.96 13.09
N ILE A 114 -9.89 7.71 11.81
CA ILE A 114 -11.20 7.36 11.24
C ILE A 114 -11.21 5.91 10.76
N PRO A 115 -12.37 5.23 10.73
CA PRO A 115 -12.45 3.88 10.17
C PRO A 115 -12.02 3.87 8.68
N PRO A 116 -11.34 2.80 8.20
CA PRO A 116 -10.93 2.69 6.80
C PRO A 116 -12.08 2.87 5.80
N VAL A 117 -13.26 2.32 6.10
CA VAL A 117 -14.46 2.50 5.27
C VAL A 117 -14.84 3.96 5.15
N VAL A 118 -14.76 4.73 6.25
CA VAL A 118 -15.08 6.17 6.25
C VAL A 118 -14.06 6.93 5.38
N ALA A 119 -12.77 6.62 5.51
CA ALA A 119 -11.72 7.21 4.66
C ALA A 119 -11.99 6.95 3.17
N LEU A 120 -12.31 5.71 2.80
CA LEU A 120 -12.63 5.34 1.42
C LEU A 120 -13.90 6.03 0.91
N GLN A 121 -14.93 6.20 1.76
CA GLN A 121 -16.14 6.95 1.42
C GLN A 121 -15.85 8.43 1.14
N LYS A 122 -14.89 9.04 1.85
CA LYS A 122 -14.45 10.42 1.55
C LYS A 122 -13.83 10.53 0.15
N ILE A 123 -13.06 9.51 -0.27
CA ILE A 123 -12.52 9.46 -1.63
C ILE A 123 -13.65 9.34 -2.67
N LEU A 124 -14.64 8.46 -2.45
CA LEU A 124 -15.80 8.39 -3.36
C LEU A 124 -16.52 9.74 -3.47
N GLY A 125 -16.75 10.41 -2.33
CA GLY A 125 -17.37 11.73 -2.31
C GLY A 125 -16.57 12.80 -3.07
N TYR A 126 -15.23 12.72 -3.02
CA TYR A 126 -14.36 13.57 -3.83
C TYR A 126 -14.51 13.28 -5.32
N LEU A 127 -14.49 12.01 -5.72
CA LEU A 127 -14.65 11.61 -7.12
C LEU A 127 -16.02 12.04 -7.66
N ASP A 128 -17.09 11.83 -6.89
CA ASP A 128 -18.46 12.19 -7.29
C ASP A 128 -18.60 13.71 -7.49
N ARG A 129 -18.08 14.52 -6.56
CA ARG A 129 -18.14 16.00 -6.70
C ARG A 129 -17.39 16.53 -7.91
N ASN A 130 -16.31 15.87 -8.30
CA ASN A 130 -15.47 16.30 -9.42
C ASN A 130 -15.81 15.57 -10.74
N GLY A 131 -16.79 14.66 -10.75
CA GLY A 131 -17.16 13.88 -11.94
C GLY A 131 -16.06 12.96 -12.42
N LEU A 132 -15.27 12.38 -11.50
CA LEU A 132 -14.11 11.55 -11.82
C LEU A 132 -14.41 10.07 -11.62
N GLU A 133 -13.98 9.24 -12.57
CA GLU A 133 -14.05 7.78 -12.49
C GLU A 133 -12.77 7.14 -11.94
N THR A 134 -11.70 7.92 -11.84
CA THR A 134 -10.41 7.44 -11.38
C THR A 134 -9.76 8.46 -10.46
N LEU A 135 -9.26 8.00 -9.33
CA LEU A 135 -8.39 8.80 -8.46
C LEU A 135 -6.99 8.82 -9.03
N HIS A 136 -6.48 10.01 -9.34
CA HIS A 136 -5.10 10.24 -9.69
C HIS A 136 -4.43 11.09 -8.61
N THR A 137 -3.33 10.63 -8.05
CA THR A 137 -2.53 11.36 -7.08
C THR A 137 -1.13 10.73 -6.98
N SER A 138 -0.37 11.09 -5.95
CA SER A 138 0.95 10.53 -5.74
C SER A 138 1.21 10.20 -4.29
N THR A 139 2.20 9.33 -4.05
CA THR A 139 2.63 8.95 -2.71
C THR A 139 4.14 8.90 -2.58
N GLN A 140 4.62 9.30 -1.42
CA GLN A 140 5.98 9.07 -0.93
C GLN A 140 5.95 8.23 0.34
N ILE A 141 4.80 7.60 0.67
CA ILE A 141 4.59 6.90 1.93
C ILE A 141 5.77 5.98 2.26
N ILE A 142 6.31 6.11 3.46
CA ILE A 142 7.20 5.13 4.07
C ILE A 142 6.40 4.30 5.08
N ILE A 143 6.53 2.99 5.01
CA ILE A 143 5.94 2.07 5.98
C ILE A 143 7.09 1.39 6.71
N ALA A 144 7.22 1.69 7.99
CA ALA A 144 8.32 1.25 8.86
C ALA A 144 7.78 0.71 10.19
N PRO A 145 8.60 0.03 10.99
CA PRO A 145 8.19 -0.46 12.31
C PRO A 145 7.51 0.64 13.14
N GLY A 146 6.37 0.30 13.73
CA GLY A 146 5.49 1.26 14.42
C GLY A 146 4.27 1.68 13.60
N TYR A 147 4.26 1.44 12.28
CA TYR A 147 3.08 1.67 11.43
C TYR A 147 1.97 0.67 11.74
N ASN A 148 0.75 1.16 11.89
CA ASN A 148 -0.44 0.34 12.05
C ASN A 148 -1.22 0.26 10.73
N TYR A 149 -1.21 -0.89 10.10
CA TYR A 149 -1.90 -1.14 8.84
C TYR A 149 -3.41 -0.88 8.96
N LYS A 150 -3.98 -0.21 7.98
CA LYS A 150 -5.39 0.20 7.94
C LYS A 150 -6.21 -0.70 7.02
N ILE A 151 -5.81 -0.83 5.78
CA ILE A 151 -6.54 -1.54 4.72
C ILE A 151 -5.97 -2.95 4.50
N VAL A 152 -4.64 -3.09 4.46
CA VAL A 152 -3.99 -4.36 4.17
C VAL A 152 -4.05 -5.30 5.38
N LYS A 153 -4.71 -6.45 5.22
CA LYS A 153 -4.85 -7.49 6.27
C LYS A 153 -3.99 -8.72 6.03
N ALA A 154 -3.56 -8.93 4.80
CA ALA A 154 -2.57 -9.93 4.42
C ALA A 154 -1.78 -9.43 3.21
N MET A 155 -0.59 -9.95 3.00
CA MET A 155 0.20 -9.63 1.83
C MET A 155 0.91 -10.85 1.27
N VAL A 156 1.04 -10.87 -0.06
CA VAL A 156 1.89 -11.79 -0.80
C VAL A 156 3.04 -10.97 -1.37
N THR A 157 4.26 -11.30 -0.97
CA THR A 157 5.45 -10.56 -1.40
C THR A 157 6.64 -11.50 -1.54
N ASN A 158 7.68 -11.05 -2.26
CA ASN A 158 8.95 -11.74 -2.30
C ASN A 158 9.76 -11.46 -1.02
N PHE A 159 10.82 -12.22 -0.80
CA PHE A 159 11.80 -11.92 0.24
C PHE A 159 12.73 -10.82 -0.24
N HIS A 160 12.78 -9.73 0.50
CA HIS A 160 13.53 -8.53 0.14
C HIS A 160 14.93 -8.52 0.74
N GLN A 161 15.86 -7.88 0.05
CA GLN A 161 17.23 -7.71 0.51
C GLN A 161 17.29 -6.96 1.85
N PRO A 162 18.29 -7.27 2.71
CA PRO A 162 18.60 -6.43 3.87
C PRO A 162 18.81 -4.96 3.48
N GLN A 163 18.56 -4.06 4.42
CA GLN A 163 18.71 -2.61 4.23
C GLN A 163 17.83 -2.01 3.11
N SER A 164 16.70 -2.65 2.81
CA SER A 164 15.71 -2.11 1.89
C SER A 164 14.50 -1.54 2.64
N THR A 165 13.89 -0.48 2.08
CA THR A 165 12.61 0.05 2.58
C THR A 165 11.48 -0.97 2.51
N LEU A 166 11.60 -1.95 1.60
CA LEU A 166 10.63 -3.03 1.45
C LEU A 166 10.68 -4.01 2.64
N LEU A 167 11.86 -4.27 3.21
CA LEU A 167 11.98 -5.06 4.43
C LEU A 167 11.42 -4.32 5.65
N LEU A 168 11.53 -2.98 5.70
CA LEU A 168 10.89 -2.18 6.76
C LEU A 168 9.36 -2.34 6.72
N LEU A 169 8.77 -2.31 5.53
CA LEU A 169 7.35 -2.53 5.31
C LEU A 169 6.91 -3.92 5.83
N VAL A 170 7.63 -4.97 5.46
CA VAL A 170 7.36 -6.34 5.96
C VAL A 170 7.53 -6.40 7.48
N SER A 171 8.61 -5.82 8.01
CA SER A 171 8.88 -5.78 9.46
C SER A 171 7.75 -5.09 10.24
N ALA A 172 7.22 -3.98 9.71
CA ALA A 172 6.05 -3.31 10.28
C ALA A 172 4.83 -4.24 10.32
N PHE A 173 4.57 -4.99 9.26
CA PHE A 173 3.43 -5.88 9.16
C PHE A 173 3.49 -7.02 10.17
N VAL A 174 4.65 -7.65 10.32
CA VAL A 174 4.87 -8.77 11.27
C VAL A 174 5.31 -8.32 12.66
N LYS A 175 5.15 -7.02 12.98
CA LYS A 175 5.47 -6.43 14.30
C LYS A 175 6.88 -6.76 14.77
N GLY A 176 7.85 -6.66 13.87
CA GLY A 176 9.26 -6.88 14.12
C GLY A 176 9.73 -8.35 14.01
N ASN A 177 8.83 -9.31 13.88
CA ASN A 177 9.17 -10.75 13.83
C ASN A 177 9.66 -11.24 12.44
N TRP A 178 10.18 -10.35 11.63
CA TRP A 178 10.62 -10.68 10.27
C TRP A 178 11.79 -11.67 10.24
N ARG A 179 12.69 -11.64 11.24
CA ARG A 179 13.87 -12.52 11.29
C ARG A 179 13.49 -13.99 11.33
N THR A 180 12.55 -14.39 12.17
CA THR A 180 12.07 -15.77 12.23
C THR A 180 11.57 -16.28 10.88
N ILE A 181 10.85 -15.42 10.14
CA ILE A 181 10.34 -15.73 8.80
C ILE A 181 11.50 -15.89 7.79
N TYR A 182 12.47 -14.97 7.84
CA TYR A 182 13.61 -14.98 6.92
C TYR A 182 14.60 -16.10 7.23
N ASP A 183 14.85 -16.42 8.49
CA ASP A 183 15.67 -17.56 8.91
C ASP A 183 15.07 -18.87 8.41
N TYR A 184 13.75 -19.04 8.54
CA TYR A 184 13.05 -20.17 7.97
C TYR A 184 13.22 -20.25 6.45
N ALA A 185 13.02 -19.14 5.76
CA ALA A 185 13.11 -19.07 4.31
C ALA A 185 14.50 -19.45 3.82
N LEU A 186 15.56 -18.91 4.45
CA LEU A 186 16.95 -19.22 4.09
C LEU A 186 17.30 -20.69 4.36
N ALA A 187 16.78 -21.26 5.43
CA ALA A 187 16.99 -22.69 5.75
C ALA A 187 16.25 -23.64 4.78
N HIS A 188 15.31 -23.12 3.96
CA HIS A 188 14.51 -23.91 3.02
C HIS A 188 14.71 -23.47 1.55
N ASP A 189 15.89 -22.94 1.22
CA ASP A 189 16.31 -22.60 -0.14
C ASP A 189 15.46 -21.50 -0.83
N PHE A 190 14.72 -20.68 -0.08
CA PHE A 190 14.11 -19.49 -0.63
C PHE A 190 15.16 -18.44 -0.98
N ARG A 191 14.88 -17.61 -1.98
CA ARG A 191 15.80 -16.61 -2.49
C ARG A 191 15.29 -15.20 -2.20
N PHE A 192 16.24 -14.30 -1.97
CA PHE A 192 15.96 -12.87 -2.02
C PHE A 192 15.71 -12.40 -3.46
N LEU A 193 14.90 -11.36 -3.58
CA LEU A 193 14.64 -10.65 -4.83
C LEU A 193 15.22 -9.23 -4.76
#